data_30e581b740ffa93a12e2cc8cf6ebb967
#
_entry.id   30e581b740ffa93a12e2cc8cf6ebb967
#
_cell.length_a   1.000
_cell.length_b   1.000
_cell.length_c   1.000
_cell.angle_alpha   90.00
_cell.angle_beta   90.00
_cell.angle_gamma   90.00
#
_symmetry.space_group_name_H-M   'P 1'
#
loop_
_entity.id
_entity.type
_entity.pdbx_description
1 polymer ?
#
loop_
_entity_poly.entity_id
_entity_poly.type
_entity_poly.pdbx_seq_one_letter_code
_entity_poly.pdbx_strand_id
1 'polypeptide(L)' 'GSLSPREAEVLVFLARGFTPAYIAKSLVLSISTVRTHVRNIYRKLNVNKREELIHLIDKE' A
#
# COMPACT_ATOMS: atom_id res chain seq x y z
N GLY A 1 0.13 -1.77 14.48
CA GLY A 1 1.54 -1.49 14.48
C GLY A 1 1.95 -0.49 13.42
N SER A 2 3.18 -0.08 13.47
CA SER A 2 3.68 0.87 12.47
C SER A 2 4.07 0.16 11.20
N LEU A 3 4.04 0.92 10.11
CA LEU A 3 4.43 0.39 8.81
C LEU A 3 5.95 0.27 8.73
N SER A 4 6.42 -0.78 8.05
CA SER A 4 7.83 -0.89 7.73
C SER A 4 8.18 0.15 6.66
N PRO A 5 9.48 0.47 6.48
CA PRO A 5 9.88 1.40 5.42
C PRO A 5 9.36 1.00 4.04
N ARG A 6 9.42 -0.29 3.71
CA ARG A 6 8.94 -0.76 2.41
C ARG A 6 7.42 -0.67 2.30
N GLU A 7 6.70 -0.95 3.38
CA GLU A 7 5.27 -0.78 3.39
C GLU A 7 4.88 0.67 3.19
N ALA A 8 5.62 1.59 3.81
CA ALA A 8 5.37 3.01 3.63
C ALA A 8 5.56 3.44 2.17
N GLU A 9 6.58 2.91 1.50
CA GLU A 9 6.80 3.19 0.09
C GLU A 9 5.62 2.68 -0.75
N VAL A 10 5.17 1.47 -0.47
CA VAL A 10 4.02 0.89 -1.19
C VAL A 10 2.77 1.72 -0.95
N LEU A 11 2.58 2.19 0.28
CA LEU A 11 1.42 3.01 0.64
C LEU A 11 1.36 4.29 -0.20
N VAL A 12 2.49 4.94 -0.42
CA VAL A 12 2.53 6.17 -1.22
C VAL A 12 2.02 5.89 -2.64
N PHE A 13 2.45 4.77 -3.25
CA PHE A 13 1.97 4.39 -4.58
C PHE A 13 0.47 4.09 -4.57
N LEU A 14 0.00 3.38 -3.55
CA LEU A 14 -1.43 3.06 -3.44
C LEU A 14 -2.27 4.33 -3.34
N ALA A 15 -1.81 5.29 -2.55
CA ALA A 15 -2.53 6.54 -2.37
C ALA A 15 -2.62 7.33 -3.67
N ARG A 16 -1.65 7.16 -4.55
CA ARG A 16 -1.65 7.81 -5.86
C ARG A 16 -2.44 7.05 -6.92
N GLY A 17 -2.99 5.91 -6.56
CA GLY A 17 -3.84 5.15 -7.48
C GLY A 17 -3.13 4.13 -8.35
N PHE A 18 -1.86 3.86 -8.10
CA PHE A 18 -1.10 2.89 -8.90
C PHE A 18 -1.49 1.45 -8.55
N THR A 19 -1.37 0.57 -9.53
CA THR A 19 -1.69 -0.85 -9.36
C THR A 19 -0.54 -1.60 -8.70
N PRO A 20 -0.81 -2.75 -8.08
CA PRO A 20 0.27 -3.58 -7.54
C PRO A 20 1.31 -3.98 -8.58
N ALA A 21 0.89 -4.22 -9.84
CA ALA A 21 1.82 -4.56 -10.90
C ALA A 21 2.78 -3.40 -11.18
N TYR A 22 2.28 -2.18 -11.23
CA TYR A 22 3.12 -1.00 -11.44
C TYR A 22 4.08 -0.80 -10.27
N ILE A 23 3.58 -0.97 -9.06
CA ILE A 23 4.39 -0.82 -7.85
C ILE A 23 5.53 -1.84 -7.86
N ALA A 24 5.23 -3.09 -8.21
CA ALA A 24 6.23 -4.14 -8.27
C ALA A 24 7.34 -3.77 -9.24
N LYS A 25 6.96 -3.27 -10.40
CA LYS A 25 7.93 -2.85 -11.42
C LYS A 25 8.78 -1.69 -10.92
N SER A 26 8.15 -0.70 -10.31
CA SER A 26 8.84 0.51 -9.84
C SER A 26 9.82 0.21 -8.71
N LEU A 27 9.47 -0.69 -7.81
CA LEU A 27 10.31 -1.02 -6.65
C LEU A 27 11.20 -2.24 -6.89
N VAL A 28 11.13 -2.83 -8.08
CA VAL A 28 11.91 -4.02 -8.45
C VAL A 28 11.60 -5.17 -7.48
N LEU A 29 10.30 -5.42 -7.31
CA LEU A 29 9.80 -6.50 -6.46
C LEU A 29 8.87 -7.40 -7.27
N SER A 30 8.60 -8.60 -6.77
CA SER A 30 7.59 -9.45 -7.40
C SER A 30 6.21 -8.91 -7.03
N ILE A 31 5.22 -9.17 -7.90
CA ILE A 31 3.84 -8.79 -7.61
C ILE A 31 3.36 -9.44 -6.33
N SER A 32 3.75 -10.68 -6.10
CA SER A 32 3.34 -11.41 -4.92
C SER A 32 3.85 -10.73 -3.64
N THR A 33 5.08 -10.23 -3.66
CA THR A 33 5.64 -9.48 -2.55
C THR A 33 4.86 -8.18 -2.31
N VAL A 34 4.54 -7.46 -3.39
CA VAL A 34 3.76 -6.22 -3.28
C VAL A 34 2.38 -6.51 -2.69
N ARG A 35 1.73 -7.58 -3.14
CA ARG A 35 0.41 -7.94 -2.61
C ARG A 35 0.46 -8.26 -1.12
N THR A 36 1.54 -8.89 -0.68
CA THR A 36 1.73 -9.16 0.75
C THR A 36 1.86 -7.85 1.51
N HIS A 37 2.63 -6.90 0.99
CA HIS A 37 2.75 -5.58 1.61
C HIS A 37 1.40 -4.88 1.67
N VAL A 38 0.63 -4.93 0.58
CA VAL A 38 -0.71 -4.30 0.55
C VAL A 38 -1.62 -4.90 1.61
N ARG A 39 -1.63 -6.23 1.71
CA ARG A 39 -2.45 -6.92 2.72
C ARG A 39 -2.07 -6.48 4.12
N ASN A 40 -0.77 -6.39 4.39
CA ASN A 40 -0.29 -6.00 5.71
C ASN A 40 -0.63 -4.54 6.02
N ILE A 41 -0.53 -3.67 5.02
CA ILE A 41 -0.91 -2.26 5.18
C ILE A 41 -2.38 -2.15 5.56
N TYR A 42 -3.25 -2.84 4.82
CA TYR A 42 -4.68 -2.80 5.08
C TYR A 42 -4.99 -3.27 6.50
N ARG A 43 -4.34 -4.35 6.92
CA ARG A 43 -4.54 -4.89 8.25
C ARG A 43 -4.04 -3.92 9.33
N LYS A 44 -2.87 -3.35 9.13
CA LYS A 44 -2.26 -2.44 10.13
C LYS A 44 -3.04 -1.14 10.27
N LEU A 45 -3.61 -0.65 9.17
CA LEU A 45 -4.40 0.57 9.18
C LEU A 45 -5.89 0.31 9.40
N ASN A 46 -6.26 -0.97 9.53
CA ASN A 46 -7.65 -1.38 9.78
C ASN A 46 -8.61 -0.86 8.73
N VAL A 47 -8.24 -1.01 7.46
CA VAL A 47 -9.10 -0.63 6.34
C VAL A 47 -9.38 -1.87 5.49
N ASN A 48 -10.52 -1.88 4.79
CA ASN A 48 -10.95 -3.03 3.99
C ASN A 48 -10.86 -2.79 2.50
N LYS A 49 -10.78 -1.56 2.07
CA LYS A 49 -10.70 -1.24 0.64
C LYS A 49 -9.88 0.01 0.43
N ARG A 50 -9.47 0.16 -0.83
CA ARG A 50 -8.59 1.26 -1.23
C ARG A 50 -9.22 2.63 -0.95
N GLU A 51 -10.52 2.75 -1.13
CA GLU A 51 -11.23 4.00 -0.87
C GLU A 51 -11.08 4.45 0.58
N GLU A 52 -11.16 3.49 1.49
CA GLU A 52 -10.97 3.79 2.91
C GLU A 52 -9.55 4.24 3.19
N LEU A 53 -8.59 3.59 2.52
CA LEU A 53 -7.19 3.94 2.67
C LEU A 53 -6.93 5.37 2.21
N ILE A 54 -7.44 5.72 1.04
CA ILE A 54 -7.25 7.05 0.47
C ILE A 54 -7.92 8.10 1.36
N HIS A 55 -9.12 7.81 1.84
CA HIS A 55 -9.83 8.73 2.73
C HIS A 55 -9.05 8.98 4.02
N LEU A 56 -8.46 7.93 4.56
CA LEU A 56 -7.67 8.04 5.78
C LEU A 56 -6.47 8.96 5.58
N ILE A 57 -5.82 8.87 4.43
CA ILE A 57 -4.66 9.71 4.11
C ILE A 57 -5.08 11.15 3.85
N ASP A 58 -6.14 11.34 3.09
CA ASP A 58 -6.61 12.69 2.73
C ASP A 58 -7.12 13.47 3.92
N LYS A 59 -7.44 12.78 4.99
CA LYS A 59 -7.93 13.40 6.19
C LYS A 59 -6.88 14.25 6.88
N GLU A 60 -5.64 13.96 6.57
CA GLU A 60 -4.52 14.74 7.09
C GLU A 60 -4.58 16.15 6.55
#